data_5500488888ca9515de9ca9cf819bfa0f
#
_entry.id   5500488888ca9515de9ca9cf819bfa0f
#
_cell.length_a   1.000
_cell.length_b   1.000
_cell.length_c   1.000
_cell.angle_alpha   90.00
_cell.angle_beta   90.00
_cell.angle_gamma   90.00
#
_symmetry.space_group_name_H-M   'P 1'
#
loop_
_entity.id
_entity.type
_entity.pdbx_description
1 polymer ?
#
loop_
_entity_poly.entity_id
_entity_poly.type
_entity_poly.pdbx_seq_one_letter_code
_entity_poly.pdbx_strand_id
1 'polypeptide(L)'
;MEIITANNLEKYFGTLAAVDGISFSVKKGEIFGFLGPNGAGKTTAMKMIHCVSKRTRGELLVFGLDTDKEPRTIKQRLGVVPQENNPDPDFTSFQNLVIYARYFGIPRTEAEERAEELLDFMQLSEKRDAPIETLSGGMKRRLIIARALMNEPELLILDEPTIGLDPQARHLIWEKLRHLRSLGCTLVMTTHYLDEAERLCDRLVIMDTGKILVEGSPAELVRKYAGGEIVEAEASPEITACLKREGVGFEIFGDTIQVQADEPQMVAQILMEKCRGERITVRKATLEDVFLKLTGRTLRD
;
A
#
# COMPACT_ATOMS: atom_id res chain seq x y z
N MET A 1 11.16 18.22 -1.09
CA MET A 1 10.73 18.51 -2.48
C MET A 1 9.65 17.50 -2.83
N GLU A 2 8.51 17.95 -3.35
CA GLU A 2 7.42 17.07 -3.78
C GLU A 2 7.70 16.53 -5.17
N ILE A 3 7.51 15.24 -5.35
CA ILE A 3 7.71 14.55 -6.63
C ILE A 3 6.36 14.29 -7.32
N ILE A 4 5.27 14.20 -6.55
CA ILE A 4 3.90 14.14 -7.03
C ILE A 4 3.10 15.20 -6.29
N THR A 5 2.24 15.90 -7.01
CA THR A 5 1.25 16.84 -6.45
C THR A 5 -0.08 16.63 -7.16
N ALA A 6 -1.12 16.38 -6.40
CA ALA A 6 -2.49 16.24 -6.90
C ALA A 6 -3.39 17.25 -6.18
N ASN A 7 -4.14 18.02 -6.96
CA ASN A 7 -5.08 19.02 -6.44
C ASN A 7 -6.46 18.77 -7.03
N ASN A 8 -7.42 18.48 -6.16
CA ASN A 8 -8.83 18.27 -6.54
C ASN A 8 -8.98 17.27 -7.71
N LEU A 9 -8.20 16.17 -7.65
CA LEU A 9 -8.09 15.19 -8.72
C LEU A 9 -9.38 14.36 -8.81
N GLU A 10 -9.98 14.34 -10.01
CA GLU A 10 -11.23 13.60 -10.26
C GLU A 10 -11.09 12.65 -11.44
N LYS A 11 -11.72 11.49 -11.33
CA LYS A 11 -11.87 10.53 -12.42
C LYS A 11 -13.25 9.91 -12.43
N TYR A 12 -13.97 10.15 -13.51
CA TYR A 12 -15.29 9.56 -13.77
C TYR A 12 -15.23 8.55 -14.89
N PHE A 13 -15.95 7.45 -14.76
CA PHE A 13 -16.28 6.50 -15.81
C PHE A 13 -17.80 6.48 -15.99
N GLY A 14 -18.30 7.22 -16.97
CA GLY A 14 -19.74 7.51 -17.08
C GLY A 14 -20.24 8.25 -15.85
N THR A 15 -21.15 7.66 -15.09
CA THR A 15 -21.71 8.21 -13.84
C THR A 15 -20.92 7.81 -12.59
N LEU A 16 -19.99 6.85 -12.71
CA LEU A 16 -19.20 6.37 -11.57
C LEU A 16 -18.05 7.32 -11.29
N ALA A 17 -18.04 7.92 -10.11
CA ALA A 17 -16.91 8.67 -9.57
C ALA A 17 -15.89 7.68 -8.97
N ALA A 18 -14.91 7.25 -9.78
CA ALA A 18 -13.87 6.34 -9.31
C ALA A 18 -12.82 7.05 -8.44
N VAL A 19 -12.59 8.33 -8.67
CA VAL A 19 -11.81 9.25 -7.84
C VAL A 19 -12.57 10.56 -7.78
N ASP A 20 -12.83 11.06 -6.58
CA ASP A 20 -13.76 12.17 -6.31
C ASP A 20 -13.08 13.28 -5.49
N GLY A 21 -12.38 14.18 -6.19
CA GLY A 21 -11.81 15.40 -5.61
C GLY A 21 -10.67 15.17 -4.62
N ILE A 22 -9.78 14.19 -4.86
CA ILE A 22 -8.68 13.92 -3.95
C ILE A 22 -7.52 14.92 -4.13
N SER A 23 -6.90 15.30 -3.01
CA SER A 23 -5.68 16.12 -2.99
C SER A 23 -4.65 15.46 -2.09
N PHE A 24 -3.41 15.31 -2.57
CA PHE A 24 -2.30 14.73 -1.83
C PHE A 24 -0.97 15.14 -2.44
N SER A 25 0.12 14.97 -1.69
CA SER A 25 1.47 15.13 -2.22
C SER A 25 2.40 14.01 -1.77
N VAL A 26 3.39 13.69 -2.62
CA VAL A 26 4.42 12.69 -2.31
C VAL A 26 5.78 13.37 -2.33
N LYS A 27 6.56 13.17 -1.26
CA LYS A 27 7.91 13.73 -1.12
C LYS A 27 8.94 12.81 -1.77
N LYS A 28 10.02 13.40 -2.30
CA LYS A 28 11.13 12.60 -2.84
C LYS A 28 11.77 11.73 -1.75
N GLY A 29 11.97 10.44 -2.04
CA GLY A 29 12.63 9.47 -1.16
C GLY A 29 11.74 8.89 -0.06
N GLU A 30 10.40 9.09 -0.10
CA GLU A 30 9.49 8.44 0.82
C GLU A 30 8.80 7.21 0.18
N ILE A 31 8.28 6.33 1.02
CA ILE A 31 7.29 5.31 0.64
C ILE A 31 5.92 5.86 1.00
N PHE A 32 5.11 6.16 -0.02
CA PHE A 32 3.75 6.68 0.14
C PHE A 32 2.71 5.61 -0.21
N GLY A 33 1.78 5.35 0.72
CA GLY A 33 0.77 4.31 0.58
C GLY A 33 -0.62 4.84 0.24
N PHE A 34 -1.33 4.13 -0.63
CA PHE A 34 -2.78 4.24 -0.78
C PHE A 34 -3.41 2.99 -0.17
N LEU A 35 -3.98 3.13 1.02
CA LEU A 35 -4.63 2.06 1.77
C LEU A 35 -6.16 2.14 1.60
N GLY A 36 -6.83 1.03 1.42
CA GLY A 36 -8.29 0.99 1.34
C GLY A 36 -8.82 -0.29 0.70
N PRO A 37 -10.14 -0.52 0.75
CA PRO A 37 -10.76 -1.72 0.20
C PRO A 37 -10.71 -1.76 -1.33
N ASN A 38 -11.10 -2.90 -1.89
CA ASN A 38 -11.29 -3.02 -3.33
C ASN A 38 -12.41 -2.06 -3.78
N GLY A 39 -12.16 -1.39 -4.92
CA GLY A 39 -13.10 -0.36 -5.42
C GLY A 39 -12.94 1.03 -4.79
N ALA A 40 -12.05 1.25 -3.83
CA ALA A 40 -11.81 2.56 -3.22
C ALA A 40 -11.21 3.62 -4.17
N GLY A 41 -10.78 3.24 -5.39
CA GLY A 41 -10.20 4.16 -6.37
C GLY A 41 -8.67 4.14 -6.44
N LYS A 42 -7.98 3.33 -5.63
CA LYS A 42 -6.52 3.24 -5.54
C LYS A 42 -5.83 2.99 -6.88
N THR A 43 -6.17 1.90 -7.56
CA THR A 43 -5.62 1.55 -8.89
C THR A 43 -5.94 2.62 -9.94
N THR A 44 -7.09 3.29 -9.84
CA THR A 44 -7.44 4.41 -10.74
C THR A 44 -6.52 5.59 -10.51
N ALA A 45 -6.22 5.95 -9.26
CA ALA A 45 -5.24 6.98 -8.93
C ALA A 45 -3.85 6.61 -9.46
N MET A 46 -3.39 5.35 -9.25
CA MET A 46 -2.13 4.87 -9.82
C MET A 46 -2.08 5.02 -11.33
N LYS A 47 -3.14 4.60 -12.06
CA LYS A 47 -3.23 4.70 -13.52
C LYS A 47 -3.15 6.15 -14.02
N MET A 48 -3.60 7.12 -13.23
CA MET A 48 -3.42 8.54 -13.55
C MET A 48 -1.98 9.00 -13.29
N ILE A 49 -1.38 8.62 -12.16
CA ILE A 49 0.01 8.97 -11.80
C ILE A 49 1.00 8.48 -12.87
N HIS A 50 0.86 7.24 -13.36
CA HIS A 50 1.75 6.70 -14.39
C HIS A 50 1.24 6.95 -15.83
N CYS A 51 0.34 7.93 -16.01
CA CYS A 51 -0.09 8.43 -17.31
C CYS A 51 -0.72 7.37 -18.24
N VAL A 52 -1.45 6.41 -17.71
CA VAL A 52 -2.24 5.42 -18.48
C VAL A 52 -3.70 5.87 -18.58
N SER A 53 -4.21 6.52 -17.56
CA SER A 53 -5.56 7.08 -17.55
C SER A 53 -5.49 8.59 -17.41
N LYS A 54 -6.21 9.32 -18.26
CA LYS A 54 -6.35 10.76 -18.12
C LYS A 54 -7.31 11.08 -16.98
N ARG A 55 -7.04 12.16 -16.24
CA ARG A 55 -7.98 12.71 -15.26
C ARG A 55 -9.23 13.28 -15.94
N THR A 56 -10.32 13.40 -15.24
CA THR A 56 -11.52 14.11 -15.70
C THR A 56 -11.43 15.59 -15.34
N ARG A 57 -11.00 15.89 -14.09
CA ARG A 57 -10.81 17.26 -13.59
C ARG A 57 -9.64 17.30 -12.61
N GLY A 58 -9.31 18.50 -12.15
CA GLY A 58 -8.25 18.76 -11.20
C GLY A 58 -6.87 18.83 -11.85
N GLU A 59 -5.84 18.79 -11.03
CA GLU A 59 -4.46 18.86 -11.45
C GLU A 59 -3.68 17.66 -10.92
N LEU A 60 -2.77 17.13 -11.74
CA LEU A 60 -1.84 16.08 -11.34
C LEU A 60 -0.49 16.31 -12.00
N LEU A 61 0.50 16.61 -11.18
CA LEU A 61 1.88 16.81 -11.57
C LEU A 61 2.75 15.68 -11.06
N VAL A 62 3.63 15.15 -11.91
CA VAL A 62 4.66 14.18 -11.54
C VAL A 62 6.00 14.75 -12.02
N PHE A 63 6.98 14.86 -11.13
CA PHE A 63 8.25 15.59 -11.38
C PHE A 63 8.05 17.06 -11.77
N GLY A 64 6.94 17.68 -11.35
CA GLY A 64 6.54 19.02 -11.78
C GLY A 64 5.94 19.09 -13.20
N LEU A 65 5.77 17.95 -13.87
CA LEU A 65 5.23 17.83 -15.23
C LEU A 65 3.78 17.38 -15.20
N ASP A 66 2.93 17.96 -16.03
CA ASP A 66 1.51 17.61 -16.14
C ASP A 66 1.35 16.23 -16.83
N THR A 67 0.66 15.31 -16.13
CA THR A 67 0.49 13.91 -16.59
C THR A 67 -0.23 13.76 -17.92
N ASP A 68 -1.09 14.70 -18.30
CA ASP A 68 -1.81 14.66 -19.59
C ASP A 68 -1.02 15.32 -20.73
N LYS A 69 -0.10 16.25 -20.41
CA LYS A 69 0.65 17.00 -21.42
C LYS A 69 2.01 16.37 -21.73
N GLU A 70 2.69 15.83 -20.73
CA GLU A 70 4.07 15.33 -20.85
C GLU A 70 4.24 13.85 -20.45
N PRO A 71 3.32 12.96 -20.86
CA PRO A 71 3.32 11.57 -20.39
C PRO A 71 4.58 10.78 -20.79
N ARG A 72 5.21 11.12 -21.92
CA ARG A 72 6.43 10.43 -22.39
C ARG A 72 7.61 10.75 -21.49
N THR A 73 7.83 12.03 -21.18
CA THR A 73 8.91 12.49 -20.30
C THR A 73 8.78 11.90 -18.90
N ILE A 74 7.55 11.87 -18.37
CA ILE A 74 7.27 11.27 -17.07
C ILE A 74 7.60 9.78 -17.09
N LYS A 75 7.08 9.02 -18.08
CA LYS A 75 7.27 7.57 -18.17
C LYS A 75 8.73 7.12 -18.27
N GLN A 76 9.62 7.94 -18.83
CA GLN A 76 11.05 7.63 -18.89
C GLN A 76 11.72 7.57 -17.51
N ARG A 77 11.13 8.23 -16.50
CA ARG A 77 11.65 8.31 -15.12
C ARG A 77 10.85 7.46 -14.14
N LEU A 78 9.88 6.68 -14.64
CA LEU A 78 9.02 5.80 -13.84
C LEU A 78 9.41 4.34 -14.00
N GLY A 79 9.30 3.59 -12.89
CA GLY A 79 9.12 2.16 -12.91
C GLY A 79 7.68 1.82 -12.50
N VAL A 80 7.08 0.85 -13.15
CA VAL A 80 5.69 0.43 -12.85
C VAL A 80 5.63 -1.07 -12.64
N VAL A 81 5.11 -1.46 -11.48
CA VAL A 81 4.82 -2.85 -11.10
C VAL A 81 3.30 -2.99 -11.04
N PRO A 82 2.66 -3.53 -12.08
CA PRO A 82 1.21 -3.70 -12.12
C PRO A 82 0.75 -4.78 -11.14
N GLN A 83 -0.54 -4.82 -10.85
CA GLN A 83 -1.13 -5.83 -9.98
C GLN A 83 -0.93 -7.26 -10.55
N GLU A 84 -1.12 -7.42 -11.85
CA GLU A 84 -0.93 -8.71 -12.52
C GLU A 84 0.53 -8.97 -12.84
N ASN A 85 0.97 -10.23 -12.64
CA ASN A 85 2.28 -10.67 -13.08
C ASN A 85 2.21 -11.04 -14.57
N ASN A 86 2.77 -10.19 -15.42
CA ASN A 86 2.77 -10.34 -16.87
C ASN A 86 4.18 -10.33 -17.49
N PRO A 87 5.12 -11.20 -17.05
CA PRO A 87 6.33 -11.42 -17.80
C PRO A 87 5.96 -12.13 -19.11
N ASP A 88 6.72 -11.85 -20.15
CA ASP A 88 6.50 -12.48 -21.45
C ASP A 88 6.91 -13.97 -21.38
N PRO A 89 6.00 -14.91 -21.66
CA PRO A 89 6.27 -16.34 -21.52
C PRO A 89 7.24 -16.90 -22.56
N ASP A 90 7.41 -16.22 -23.70
CA ASP A 90 8.30 -16.64 -24.77
C ASP A 90 9.78 -16.37 -24.48
N PHE A 91 10.08 -15.65 -23.39
CA PHE A 91 11.43 -15.27 -22.99
C PHE A 91 11.81 -15.84 -21.63
N THR A 92 13.12 -16.01 -21.42
CA THR A 92 13.67 -16.32 -20.09
C THR A 92 13.57 -15.12 -19.14
N SER A 93 13.87 -15.32 -17.85
CA SER A 93 13.92 -14.23 -16.88
C SER A 93 14.86 -13.10 -17.33
N PHE A 94 16.06 -13.46 -17.77
CA PHE A 94 17.06 -12.50 -18.27
C PHE A 94 16.57 -11.77 -19.54
N GLN A 95 16.04 -12.50 -20.50
CA GLN A 95 15.53 -11.90 -21.74
C GLN A 95 14.37 -10.93 -21.50
N ASN A 96 13.49 -11.22 -20.55
CA ASN A 96 12.42 -10.30 -20.15
C ASN A 96 12.97 -8.93 -19.71
N LEU A 97 14.07 -8.90 -18.98
CA LEU A 97 14.71 -7.66 -18.53
C LEU A 97 15.37 -6.92 -19.70
N VAL A 98 16.23 -7.62 -20.45
CA VAL A 98 17.01 -7.02 -21.56
C VAL A 98 16.10 -6.48 -22.66
N ILE A 99 15.02 -7.19 -23.01
CA ILE A 99 14.08 -6.72 -24.03
C ILE A 99 13.28 -5.50 -23.52
N TYR A 100 12.90 -5.49 -22.25
CA TYR A 100 12.19 -4.36 -21.66
C TYR A 100 13.03 -3.07 -21.64
N ALA A 101 14.34 -3.18 -21.43
CA ALA A 101 15.27 -2.04 -21.48
C ALA A 101 15.26 -1.29 -22.82
N ARG A 102 14.91 -1.96 -23.93
CA ARG A 102 14.82 -1.33 -25.27
C ARG A 102 13.75 -0.24 -25.32
N TYR A 103 12.68 -0.35 -24.54
CA TYR A 103 11.63 0.69 -24.51
C TYR A 103 12.16 2.03 -23.94
N PHE A 104 13.30 1.98 -23.22
CA PHE A 104 13.96 3.14 -22.64
C PHE A 104 15.20 3.57 -23.44
N GLY A 105 15.51 2.87 -24.55
CA GLY A 105 16.68 3.17 -25.39
C GLY A 105 18.02 2.77 -24.76
N ILE A 106 18.01 1.90 -23.75
CA ILE A 106 19.21 1.42 -23.06
C ILE A 106 20.00 0.51 -24.02
N PRO A 107 21.32 0.76 -24.22
CA PRO A 107 22.17 -0.09 -25.03
C PRO A 107 22.20 -1.53 -24.53
N ARG A 108 22.35 -2.50 -25.44
CA ARG A 108 22.26 -3.92 -25.12
C ARG A 108 23.28 -4.36 -24.05
N THR A 109 24.52 -3.91 -24.17
CA THR A 109 25.57 -4.23 -23.21
C THR A 109 25.23 -3.77 -21.81
N GLU A 110 24.79 -2.51 -21.65
CA GLU A 110 24.34 -1.93 -20.39
C GLU A 110 23.08 -2.63 -19.86
N ALA A 111 22.15 -2.99 -20.74
CA ALA A 111 20.96 -3.73 -20.36
C ALA A 111 21.28 -5.14 -19.84
N GLU A 112 22.25 -5.83 -20.45
CA GLU A 112 22.71 -7.16 -20.04
C GLU A 112 23.39 -7.11 -18.66
N GLU A 113 24.31 -6.16 -18.43
CA GLU A 113 24.97 -5.95 -17.13
C GLU A 113 23.93 -5.64 -16.03
N ARG A 114 23.06 -4.70 -16.28
CA ARG A 114 22.00 -4.32 -15.33
C ARG A 114 21.00 -5.45 -15.06
N ALA A 115 20.68 -6.25 -16.05
CA ALA A 115 19.81 -7.41 -15.89
C ALA A 115 20.41 -8.45 -14.93
N GLU A 116 21.73 -8.72 -15.01
CA GLU A 116 22.43 -9.60 -14.07
C GLU A 116 22.37 -9.04 -12.64
N GLU A 117 22.68 -7.75 -12.47
CA GLU A 117 22.63 -7.09 -11.16
C GLU A 117 21.23 -7.15 -10.54
N LEU A 118 20.20 -6.91 -11.34
CA LEU A 118 18.81 -6.93 -10.86
C LEU A 118 18.30 -8.35 -10.57
N LEU A 119 18.73 -9.36 -11.33
CA LEU A 119 18.45 -10.76 -11.02
C LEU A 119 19.12 -11.18 -9.70
N ASP A 120 20.37 -10.77 -9.48
CA ASP A 120 21.05 -11.02 -8.21
C ASP A 120 20.35 -10.28 -7.06
N PHE A 121 20.11 -9.00 -7.22
CA PHE A 121 19.37 -8.19 -6.24
C PHE A 121 18.04 -8.83 -5.84
N MET A 122 17.29 -9.38 -6.79
CA MET A 122 16.01 -10.04 -6.55
C MET A 122 16.13 -11.53 -6.20
N GLN A 123 17.35 -12.06 -6.00
CA GLN A 123 17.62 -13.47 -5.71
C GLN A 123 17.00 -14.40 -6.78
N LEU A 124 17.24 -14.08 -8.04
CA LEU A 124 16.78 -14.83 -9.21
C LEU A 124 17.94 -15.28 -10.13
N SER A 125 19.22 -15.16 -9.71
CA SER A 125 20.38 -15.49 -10.52
C SER A 125 20.33 -16.93 -11.02
N GLU A 126 19.94 -17.89 -10.17
CA GLU A 126 19.78 -19.30 -10.55
C GLU A 126 18.63 -19.54 -11.54
N LYS A 127 17.74 -18.58 -11.70
CA LYS A 127 16.58 -18.61 -12.60
C LYS A 127 16.77 -17.73 -13.84
N ARG A 128 17.99 -17.28 -14.10
CA ARG A 128 18.37 -16.41 -15.20
C ARG A 128 17.82 -16.89 -16.55
N ASP A 129 18.12 -18.14 -16.89
CA ASP A 129 17.74 -18.75 -18.17
C ASP A 129 16.50 -19.67 -18.06
N ALA A 130 15.79 -19.59 -16.92
CA ALA A 130 14.60 -20.38 -16.72
C ALA A 130 13.40 -19.84 -17.54
N PRO A 131 12.61 -20.72 -18.15
CA PRO A 131 11.33 -20.36 -18.73
C PRO A 131 10.38 -19.78 -17.67
N ILE A 132 9.64 -18.74 -18.03
CA ILE A 132 8.74 -18.04 -17.10
C ILE A 132 7.70 -18.97 -16.44
N GLU A 133 7.25 -19.97 -17.15
CA GLU A 133 6.27 -20.93 -16.65
C GLU A 133 6.77 -21.73 -15.43
N THR A 134 8.07 -21.94 -15.33
CA THR A 134 8.69 -22.67 -14.21
C THR A 134 8.89 -21.84 -12.94
N LEU A 135 8.63 -20.53 -13.00
CA LEU A 135 8.74 -19.63 -11.86
C LEU A 135 7.50 -19.70 -10.97
N SER A 136 7.72 -19.73 -9.65
CA SER A 136 6.64 -19.53 -8.68
C SER A 136 6.02 -18.12 -8.78
N GLY A 137 4.83 -17.91 -8.20
CA GLY A 137 4.19 -16.60 -8.16
C GLY A 137 5.08 -15.52 -7.54
N GLY A 138 5.76 -15.83 -6.45
CA GLY A 138 6.71 -14.93 -5.80
C GLY A 138 7.95 -14.65 -6.65
N MET A 139 8.45 -15.63 -7.41
CA MET A 139 9.54 -15.40 -8.36
C MET A 139 9.11 -14.51 -9.51
N LYS A 140 7.91 -14.75 -10.09
CA LYS A 140 7.36 -13.88 -11.14
C LYS A 140 7.20 -12.45 -10.63
N ARG A 141 6.69 -12.25 -9.41
CA ARG A 141 6.54 -10.91 -8.81
C ARG A 141 7.89 -10.22 -8.68
N ARG A 142 8.91 -10.90 -8.18
CA ARG A 142 10.27 -10.36 -8.07
C ARG A 142 10.86 -10.00 -9.44
N LEU A 143 10.61 -10.81 -10.47
CA LEU A 143 11.04 -10.51 -11.84
C LEU A 143 10.35 -9.24 -12.39
N ILE A 144 9.05 -9.05 -12.12
CA ILE A 144 8.34 -7.83 -12.53
C ILE A 144 8.88 -6.59 -11.82
N ILE A 145 9.25 -6.71 -10.54
CA ILE A 145 9.90 -5.61 -9.82
C ILE A 145 11.28 -5.33 -10.44
N ALA A 146 12.11 -6.36 -10.70
CA ALA A 146 13.39 -6.20 -11.39
C ALA A 146 13.21 -5.50 -12.74
N ARG A 147 12.22 -5.91 -13.53
CA ARG A 147 11.89 -5.28 -14.81
C ARG A 147 11.56 -3.80 -14.68
N ALA A 148 10.81 -3.43 -13.64
CA ALA A 148 10.44 -2.04 -13.40
C ALA A 148 11.63 -1.16 -12.94
N LEU A 149 12.76 -1.79 -12.56
CA LEU A 149 13.99 -1.11 -12.16
C LEU A 149 15.00 -0.95 -13.30
N MET A 150 14.75 -1.54 -14.48
CA MET A 150 15.69 -1.53 -15.60
C MET A 150 16.11 -0.13 -16.08
N ASN A 151 15.24 0.86 -15.93
CA ASN A 151 15.51 2.26 -16.33
C ASN A 151 15.94 3.15 -15.16
N GLU A 152 16.35 2.58 -14.01
CA GLU A 152 16.75 3.33 -12.80
C GLU A 152 15.76 4.42 -12.41
N PRO A 153 14.51 4.06 -12.11
CA PRO A 153 13.46 5.03 -11.94
C PRO A 153 13.67 5.90 -10.68
N GLU A 154 13.37 7.18 -10.78
CA GLU A 154 13.28 8.07 -9.61
C GLU A 154 12.01 7.82 -8.79
N LEU A 155 10.97 7.28 -9.44
CA LEU A 155 9.69 6.94 -8.83
C LEU A 155 9.25 5.54 -9.27
N LEU A 156 9.06 4.65 -8.30
CA LEU A 156 8.55 3.30 -8.51
C LEU A 156 7.10 3.23 -8.05
N ILE A 157 6.21 2.85 -8.95
CA ILE A 157 4.79 2.68 -8.69
C ILE A 157 4.48 1.20 -8.57
N LEU A 158 3.85 0.80 -7.47
CA LEU A 158 3.54 -0.60 -7.16
C LEU A 158 2.04 -0.75 -6.87
N ASP A 159 1.34 -1.45 -7.75
CA ASP A 159 -0.07 -1.75 -7.53
C ASP A 159 -0.18 -3.13 -6.86
N GLU A 160 -0.54 -3.14 -5.57
CA GLU A 160 -0.65 -4.32 -4.71
C GLU A 160 0.55 -5.29 -4.83
N PRO A 161 1.77 -4.85 -4.41
CA PRO A 161 3.01 -5.56 -4.73
C PRO A 161 3.11 -6.97 -4.14
N THR A 162 2.38 -7.30 -3.10
CA THR A 162 2.49 -8.58 -2.39
C THR A 162 1.21 -9.42 -2.36
N ILE A 163 0.22 -9.04 -3.19
CA ILE A 163 -1.05 -9.78 -3.26
C ILE A 163 -0.81 -11.24 -3.67
N GLY A 164 -1.47 -12.16 -2.95
CA GLY A 164 -1.42 -13.60 -3.27
C GLY A 164 -0.08 -14.29 -3.01
N LEU A 165 0.86 -13.61 -2.32
CA LEU A 165 2.15 -14.19 -1.97
C LEU A 165 2.11 -14.82 -0.57
N ASP A 166 2.91 -15.86 -0.41
CA ASP A 166 3.19 -16.43 0.91
C ASP A 166 3.95 -15.44 1.82
N PRO A 167 3.93 -15.63 3.15
CA PRO A 167 4.57 -14.70 4.08
C PRO A 167 6.07 -14.51 3.83
N GLN A 168 6.80 -15.54 3.42
CA GLN A 168 8.23 -15.46 3.17
C GLN A 168 8.54 -14.59 1.94
N ALA A 169 7.83 -14.83 0.84
CA ALA A 169 7.97 -14.03 -0.39
C ALA A 169 7.59 -12.56 -0.14
N ARG A 170 6.54 -12.31 0.68
CA ARG A 170 6.11 -10.96 1.08
C ARG A 170 7.21 -10.23 1.85
N HIS A 171 7.79 -10.84 2.87
CA HIS A 171 8.87 -10.24 3.66
C HIS A 171 10.11 -9.90 2.82
N LEU A 172 10.47 -10.79 1.89
CA LEU A 172 11.59 -10.53 0.97
C LEU A 172 11.33 -9.29 0.10
N ILE A 173 10.12 -9.16 -0.47
CA ILE A 173 9.76 -7.96 -1.24
C ILE A 173 9.81 -6.71 -0.36
N TRP A 174 9.27 -6.74 0.85
CA TRP A 174 9.34 -5.61 1.78
C TRP A 174 10.77 -5.16 2.07
N GLU A 175 11.68 -6.13 2.26
CA GLU A 175 13.11 -5.85 2.45
C GLU A 175 13.70 -5.12 1.23
N LYS A 176 13.41 -5.63 0.01
CA LYS A 176 13.89 -5.01 -1.23
C LYS A 176 13.32 -3.59 -1.43
N LEU A 177 12.05 -3.37 -1.15
CA LEU A 177 11.43 -2.05 -1.26
C LEU A 177 12.05 -1.05 -0.26
N ARG A 178 12.28 -1.46 0.99
CA ARG A 178 12.99 -0.63 1.96
C ARG A 178 14.42 -0.30 1.54
N HIS A 179 15.11 -1.26 0.95
CA HIS A 179 16.44 -1.05 0.42
C HIS A 179 16.43 -0.03 -0.73
N LEU A 180 15.51 -0.14 -1.69
CA LEU A 180 15.36 0.84 -2.77
C LEU A 180 15.08 2.25 -2.24
N ARG A 181 14.20 2.37 -1.23
CA ARG A 181 13.97 3.65 -0.55
C ARG A 181 15.25 4.19 0.08
N SER A 182 16.07 3.36 0.73
CA SER A 182 17.33 3.80 1.36
C SER A 182 18.37 4.30 0.35
N LEU A 183 18.26 3.85 -0.92
CA LEU A 183 19.05 4.35 -2.04
C LEU A 183 18.48 5.67 -2.65
N GLY A 184 17.39 6.19 -2.10
CA GLY A 184 16.77 7.46 -2.54
C GLY A 184 15.65 7.31 -3.58
N CYS A 185 15.28 6.09 -3.97
CA CYS A 185 14.11 5.87 -4.82
C CYS A 185 12.83 6.25 -4.07
N THR A 186 11.93 6.97 -4.72
CA THR A 186 10.59 7.25 -4.19
C THR A 186 9.67 6.10 -4.57
N LEU A 187 8.85 5.62 -3.63
CA LEU A 187 7.92 4.55 -3.88
C LEU A 187 6.48 5.01 -3.61
N VAL A 188 5.59 4.70 -4.53
CA VAL A 188 4.14 4.87 -4.32
C VAL A 188 3.48 3.53 -4.51
N MET A 189 2.72 3.09 -3.50
CA MET A 189 2.12 1.76 -3.52
C MET A 189 0.65 1.78 -3.15
N THR A 190 -0.12 0.86 -3.72
CA THR A 190 -1.45 0.53 -3.22
C THR A 190 -1.40 -0.73 -2.39
N THR A 191 -2.22 -0.81 -1.39
CA THR A 191 -2.43 -2.04 -0.63
C THR A 191 -3.80 -2.04 0.06
N HIS A 192 -4.31 -3.23 0.33
CA HIS A 192 -5.40 -3.46 1.26
C HIS A 192 -4.92 -4.23 2.51
N TYR A 193 -3.61 -4.51 2.60
CA TYR A 193 -2.99 -5.13 3.77
C TYR A 193 -2.50 -4.06 4.73
N LEU A 194 -3.09 -4.00 5.90
CA LEU A 194 -2.78 -3.03 6.95
C LEU A 194 -1.36 -3.18 7.48
N ASP A 195 -0.93 -4.43 7.68
CA ASP A 195 0.42 -4.76 8.14
C ASP A 195 1.51 -4.33 7.14
N GLU A 196 1.22 -4.40 5.84
CA GLU A 196 2.11 -3.89 4.80
C GLU A 196 2.23 -2.37 4.87
N ALA A 197 1.09 -1.68 4.99
CA ALA A 197 1.05 -0.23 5.11
C ALA A 197 1.80 0.27 6.36
N GLU A 198 1.58 -0.37 7.51
CA GLU A 198 2.28 -0.02 8.77
C GLU A 198 3.79 -0.21 8.69
N ARG A 199 4.24 -1.28 8.03
CA ARG A 199 5.65 -1.66 7.99
C ARG A 199 6.46 -0.91 6.95
N LEU A 200 5.84 -0.50 5.86
CA LEU A 200 6.55 0.07 4.72
C LEU A 200 6.35 1.58 4.57
N CYS A 201 5.14 2.08 4.79
CA CYS A 201 4.83 3.46 4.44
C CYS A 201 5.38 4.46 5.46
N ASP A 202 6.07 5.48 4.97
CA ASP A 202 6.41 6.66 5.76
C ASP A 202 5.17 7.53 6.00
N ARG A 203 4.34 7.68 4.96
CA ARG A 203 3.03 8.33 4.98
C ARG A 203 2.06 7.55 4.09
N LEU A 204 0.80 7.65 4.41
CA LEU A 204 -0.25 7.04 3.61
C LEU A 204 -1.54 7.86 3.63
N VAL A 205 -2.38 7.59 2.65
CA VAL A 205 -3.78 8.01 2.65
C VAL A 205 -4.68 6.78 2.84
N ILE A 206 -5.73 6.91 3.64
CA ILE A 206 -6.80 5.94 3.69
C ILE A 206 -7.88 6.41 2.73
N MET A 207 -8.19 5.56 1.74
CA MET A 207 -9.21 5.83 0.72
C MET A 207 -10.42 4.93 0.90
N ASP A 208 -11.59 5.51 0.71
CA ASP A 208 -12.85 4.79 0.53
C ASP A 208 -13.75 5.53 -0.47
N THR A 209 -14.46 4.78 -1.31
CA THR A 209 -15.45 5.31 -2.29
C THR A 209 -14.94 6.52 -3.10
N GLY A 210 -13.70 6.43 -3.58
CA GLY A 210 -13.07 7.47 -4.40
C GLY A 210 -12.52 8.67 -3.65
N LYS A 211 -12.62 8.72 -2.31
CA LYS A 211 -12.20 9.84 -1.48
C LYS A 211 -11.06 9.49 -0.55
N ILE A 212 -10.24 10.47 -0.20
CA ILE A 212 -9.28 10.37 0.90
C ILE A 212 -10.02 10.72 2.19
N LEU A 213 -10.03 9.79 3.14
CA LEU A 213 -10.61 9.99 4.47
C LEU A 213 -9.62 10.68 5.39
N VAL A 214 -8.38 10.23 5.41
CA VAL A 214 -7.28 10.77 6.24
C VAL A 214 -5.94 10.58 5.55
N GLU A 215 -4.97 11.40 5.93
CA GLU A 215 -3.57 11.32 5.52
C GLU A 215 -2.66 11.49 6.75
N GLY A 216 -1.56 10.75 6.79
CA GLY A 216 -0.53 10.84 7.83
C GLY A 216 0.43 9.67 7.83
N SER A 217 1.40 9.67 8.74
CA SER A 217 2.19 8.46 9.01
C SER A 217 1.33 7.42 9.74
N PRO A 218 1.61 6.11 9.59
CA PRO A 218 0.89 5.07 10.32
C PRO A 218 0.78 5.35 11.81
N ALA A 219 1.89 5.72 12.44
CA ALA A 219 1.93 6.00 13.89
C ALA A 219 1.11 7.24 14.29
N GLU A 220 1.10 8.31 13.47
CA GLU A 220 0.27 9.51 13.72
C GLU A 220 -1.21 9.18 13.61
N LEU A 221 -1.60 8.40 12.57
CA LEU A 221 -2.99 8.02 12.36
C LEU A 221 -3.49 7.14 13.51
N VAL A 222 -2.71 6.12 13.92
CA VAL A 222 -3.05 5.28 15.07
C VAL A 222 -3.23 6.12 16.33
N ARG A 223 -2.25 6.97 16.67
CA ARG A 223 -2.32 7.82 17.85
C ARG A 223 -3.53 8.76 17.84
N LYS A 224 -3.85 9.35 16.68
CA LYS A 224 -4.92 10.35 16.54
C LYS A 224 -6.31 9.73 16.58
N TYR A 225 -6.49 8.57 15.95
CA TYR A 225 -7.82 8.00 15.72
C TYR A 225 -8.13 6.78 16.58
N ALA A 226 -7.12 5.96 16.93
CA ALA A 226 -7.31 4.74 17.68
C ALA A 226 -6.70 4.77 19.10
N GLY A 227 -5.99 5.85 19.46
CA GLY A 227 -5.33 5.97 20.77
C GLY A 227 -4.09 5.10 20.89
N GLY A 228 -3.68 4.79 22.14
CA GLY A 228 -2.47 4.01 22.38
C GLY A 228 -2.71 2.51 22.52
N GLU A 229 -3.71 2.14 23.32
CA GLU A 229 -4.02 0.75 23.66
C GLU A 229 -5.53 0.51 23.61
N ILE A 230 -5.90 -0.72 23.28
CA ILE A 230 -7.29 -1.18 23.19
C ILE A 230 -7.46 -2.38 24.11
N VAL A 231 -8.54 -2.34 24.89
CA VAL A 231 -8.98 -3.48 25.68
C VAL A 231 -10.15 -4.13 24.94
N GLU A 232 -10.03 -5.41 24.64
CA GLU A 232 -11.04 -6.20 23.95
C GLU A 232 -11.66 -7.22 24.89
N ALA A 233 -12.96 -7.43 24.75
CA ALA A 233 -13.71 -8.48 25.41
C ALA A 233 -14.80 -9.02 24.49
N GLU A 234 -15.28 -10.24 24.73
CA GLU A 234 -16.42 -10.81 24.02
C GLU A 234 -17.69 -10.00 24.30
N ALA A 235 -18.43 -9.66 23.24
CA ALA A 235 -19.63 -8.85 23.36
C ALA A 235 -20.79 -9.65 23.97
N SER A 236 -21.32 -9.16 25.09
CA SER A 236 -22.56 -9.68 25.65
C SER A 236 -23.46 -8.54 26.16
N PRO A 237 -24.79 -8.77 26.25
CA PRO A 237 -25.69 -7.78 26.83
C PRO A 237 -25.30 -7.39 28.25
N GLU A 238 -24.79 -8.33 29.04
CA GLU A 238 -24.36 -8.14 30.43
C GLU A 238 -23.15 -7.23 30.50
N ILE A 239 -22.11 -7.48 29.69
CA ILE A 239 -20.90 -6.66 29.62
C ILE A 239 -21.24 -5.26 29.12
N THR A 240 -22.07 -5.18 28.07
CA THR A 240 -22.52 -3.89 27.53
C THR A 240 -23.26 -3.04 28.57
N ALA A 241 -24.19 -3.64 29.32
CA ALA A 241 -24.93 -2.96 30.39
C ALA A 241 -23.99 -2.55 31.55
N CYS A 242 -23.01 -3.40 31.88
CA CYS A 242 -22.03 -3.14 32.92
C CYS A 242 -21.14 -1.95 32.53
N LEU A 243 -20.53 -1.93 31.36
CA LEU A 243 -19.66 -0.84 30.89
C LEU A 243 -20.43 0.51 30.86
N LYS A 244 -21.67 0.52 30.41
CA LYS A 244 -22.54 1.71 30.45
C LYS A 244 -22.74 2.21 31.87
N ARG A 245 -22.96 1.31 32.85
CA ARG A 245 -23.12 1.67 34.26
C ARG A 245 -21.83 2.21 34.88
N GLU A 246 -20.68 1.66 34.51
CA GLU A 246 -19.38 2.13 34.97
C GLU A 246 -18.90 3.41 34.24
N GLY A 247 -19.67 3.91 33.26
CA GLY A 247 -19.31 5.11 32.50
C GLY A 247 -18.16 4.95 31.53
N VAL A 248 -17.83 3.70 31.15
CA VAL A 248 -16.76 3.38 30.20
C VAL A 248 -17.30 3.44 28.77
N GLY A 249 -16.70 4.30 27.95
CA GLY A 249 -17.01 4.36 26.51
C GLY A 249 -16.48 3.13 25.78
N PHE A 250 -17.27 2.54 24.90
CA PHE A 250 -16.89 1.38 24.11
C PHE A 250 -17.56 1.39 22.74
N GLU A 251 -16.98 0.64 21.83
CA GLU A 251 -17.53 0.35 20.50
C GLU A 251 -17.72 -1.17 20.35
N ILE A 252 -18.67 -1.60 19.50
CA ILE A 252 -18.93 -3.01 19.25
C ILE A 252 -18.67 -3.29 17.77
N PHE A 253 -17.79 -4.26 17.52
CA PHE A 253 -17.48 -4.74 16.19
C PHE A 253 -17.73 -6.27 16.14
N GLY A 254 -18.82 -6.66 15.49
CA GLY A 254 -19.25 -8.06 15.45
C GLY A 254 -19.54 -8.60 16.85
N ASP A 255 -18.77 -9.59 17.29
CA ASP A 255 -18.85 -10.24 18.60
C ASP A 255 -17.83 -9.72 19.62
N THR A 256 -17.15 -8.61 19.32
CA THR A 256 -16.10 -8.04 20.17
C THR A 256 -16.45 -6.62 20.61
N ILE A 257 -16.32 -6.36 21.91
CA ILE A 257 -16.32 -5.02 22.48
C ILE A 257 -14.88 -4.49 22.48
N GLN A 258 -14.68 -3.27 22.01
CA GLN A 258 -13.42 -2.56 22.07
C GLN A 258 -13.56 -1.30 22.93
N VAL A 259 -12.64 -1.15 23.87
CA VAL A 259 -12.50 0.03 24.73
C VAL A 259 -11.15 0.68 24.44
N GLN A 260 -11.19 1.88 23.89
CA GLN A 260 -9.99 2.71 23.79
C GLN A 260 -9.69 3.31 25.16
N ALA A 261 -8.50 3.09 25.72
CA ALA A 261 -8.17 3.50 27.06
C ALA A 261 -6.76 4.06 27.18
N ASP A 262 -6.63 5.17 27.93
CA ASP A 262 -5.32 5.70 28.36
C ASP A 262 -4.73 4.86 29.50
N GLU A 263 -5.61 4.24 30.31
CA GLU A 263 -5.24 3.31 31.40
C GLU A 263 -5.89 1.94 31.15
N PRO A 264 -5.34 1.12 30.24
CA PRO A 264 -5.95 -0.15 29.84
C PRO A 264 -6.06 -1.17 30.96
N GLN A 265 -5.12 -1.14 31.92
CA GLN A 265 -5.13 -2.04 33.09
C GLN A 265 -6.36 -1.80 33.96
N MET A 266 -6.77 -0.52 34.16
CA MET A 266 -7.95 -0.17 34.93
C MET A 266 -9.23 -0.65 34.21
N VAL A 267 -9.31 -0.49 32.90
CA VAL A 267 -10.44 -0.99 32.11
C VAL A 267 -10.50 -2.52 32.12
N ALA A 268 -9.37 -3.19 31.95
CA ALA A 268 -9.31 -4.64 32.04
C ALA A 268 -9.75 -5.15 33.43
N GLN A 269 -9.37 -4.47 34.51
CA GLN A 269 -9.82 -4.80 35.87
C GLN A 269 -11.33 -4.61 36.02
N ILE A 270 -11.91 -3.51 35.51
CA ILE A 270 -13.36 -3.28 35.53
C ILE A 270 -14.09 -4.42 34.79
N LEU A 271 -13.60 -4.79 33.60
CA LEU A 271 -14.18 -5.88 32.82
C LEU A 271 -14.12 -7.21 33.57
N MET A 272 -13.00 -7.54 34.21
CA MET A 272 -12.81 -8.80 34.98
C MET A 272 -13.65 -8.83 36.24
N GLU A 273 -13.51 -7.82 37.11
CA GLU A 273 -14.06 -7.86 38.45
C GLU A 273 -15.54 -7.46 38.51
N LYS A 274 -15.94 -6.44 37.74
CA LYS A 274 -17.31 -5.90 37.82
C LYS A 274 -18.22 -6.44 36.73
N CYS A 275 -17.69 -6.61 35.51
CA CYS A 275 -18.50 -7.00 34.37
C CYS A 275 -18.43 -8.52 34.09
N ARG A 276 -17.56 -9.26 34.79
CA ARG A 276 -17.35 -10.70 34.61
C ARG A 276 -17.04 -11.07 33.16
N GLY A 277 -16.29 -10.20 32.49
CA GLY A 277 -15.88 -10.41 31.09
C GLY A 277 -14.93 -11.60 30.96
N GLU A 278 -15.15 -12.36 29.91
CA GLU A 278 -14.27 -13.47 29.52
C GLU A 278 -13.38 -13.04 28.35
N ARG A 279 -12.24 -13.71 28.15
CA ARG A 279 -11.30 -13.48 27.04
C ARG A 279 -10.88 -12.01 26.87
N ILE A 280 -10.53 -11.37 27.99
CA ILE A 280 -10.07 -9.98 27.94
C ILE A 280 -8.64 -9.94 27.42
N THR A 281 -8.41 -9.10 26.39
CA THR A 281 -7.10 -8.89 25.78
C THR A 281 -6.76 -7.40 25.79
N VAL A 282 -5.53 -7.08 26.16
CA VAL A 282 -4.97 -5.73 26.03
C VAL A 282 -3.94 -5.75 24.92
N ARG A 283 -4.10 -4.91 23.93
CA ARG A 283 -3.18 -4.80 22.80
C ARG A 283 -2.94 -3.36 22.38
N LYS A 284 -1.86 -3.12 21.66
CA LYS A 284 -1.66 -1.83 20.99
C LYS A 284 -2.67 -1.64 19.87
N ALA A 285 -3.13 -0.41 19.72
CA ALA A 285 -3.93 -0.02 18.56
C ALA A 285 -3.10 -0.09 17.27
N THR A 286 -3.76 -0.40 16.17
CA THR A 286 -3.18 -0.58 14.84
C THR A 286 -3.92 0.25 13.78
N LEU A 287 -3.46 0.25 12.54
CA LEU A 287 -4.20 0.85 11.43
C LEU A 287 -5.56 0.17 11.18
N GLU A 288 -5.74 -1.08 11.61
CA GLU A 288 -7.04 -1.75 11.52
C GLU A 288 -8.11 -1.03 12.35
N ASP A 289 -7.74 -0.62 13.57
CA ASP A 289 -8.63 0.12 14.46
C ASP A 289 -8.95 1.52 13.89
N VAL A 290 -7.97 2.16 13.26
CA VAL A 290 -8.19 3.42 12.55
C VAL A 290 -9.19 3.24 11.41
N PHE A 291 -8.99 2.20 10.61
CA PHE A 291 -9.86 1.93 9.46
C PHE A 291 -11.29 1.61 9.90
N LEU A 292 -11.45 0.73 10.89
CA LEU A 292 -12.75 0.40 11.48
C LEU A 292 -13.49 1.65 11.98
N LYS A 293 -12.79 2.51 12.70
CA LYS A 293 -13.37 3.73 13.26
C LYS A 293 -13.80 4.73 12.18
N LEU A 294 -13.06 4.82 11.06
CA LEU A 294 -13.38 5.76 9.98
C LEU A 294 -14.50 5.26 9.06
N THR A 295 -14.63 3.96 8.89
CA THR A 295 -15.52 3.36 7.87
C THR A 295 -16.68 2.56 8.47
N GLY A 296 -16.59 2.16 9.73
CA GLY A 296 -17.57 1.28 10.40
C GLY A 296 -17.53 -0.18 9.93
N ARG A 297 -16.51 -0.57 9.14
CA ARG A 297 -16.37 -1.92 8.58
C ARG A 297 -14.89 -2.33 8.51
N THR A 298 -14.63 -3.64 8.44
CA THR A 298 -13.29 -4.18 8.25
C THR A 298 -12.82 -4.04 6.79
N LEU A 299 -11.50 -4.02 6.56
CA LEU A 299 -10.92 -3.98 5.20
C LEU A 299 -11.16 -5.26 4.39
N ARG A 300 -11.64 -6.32 5.02
CA ARG A 300 -11.86 -7.64 4.41
C ARG A 300 -13.26 -7.81 3.80
N ASP A 301 -14.14 -6.85 3.99
CA ASP A 301 -15.52 -6.89 3.49
C ASP A 301 -15.67 -6.27 2.09
#